data_fb362522ec46231573c1edca8f813c18
#
_entry.id   fb362522ec46231573c1edca8f813c18
#
_cell.length_a   1.000
_cell.length_b   1.000
_cell.length_c   1.000
_cell.angle_alpha   90.00
_cell.angle_beta   90.00
_cell.angle_gamma   90.00
#
_symmetry.space_group_name_H-M   'P 1'
#
loop_
_entity.id
_entity.type
_entity.pdbx_description
1 polymer ?
#
loop_
_entity_poly.entity_id
_entity_poly.type
_entity_poly.pdbx_seq_one_letter_code
_entity_poly.pdbx_strand_id
1 'polypeptide(L)'
;MAAAPSNLKELYTADMRDLCSANDQMQEIVQAFSEKATDPKLKQLFGQSVTGIAQHTQALRAMMDADSDSPSPGMQGLVQEATQHALQSDLPPQLRDLEMIAQYQRMSHYGLAGFGTVAAYAEALGMKEEANKLKSIVSDIYKADEYSSSLAESAQKAAVQG
;
A
#
# COMPACT_ATOMS: atom_id res chain seq x y z
N MET A 1 -5.36 20.28 -17.16
CA MET A 1 -4.18 19.51 -16.74
C MET A 1 -3.31 20.38 -15.84
N ALA A 2 -2.88 19.86 -14.70
CA ALA A 2 -1.85 20.53 -13.90
C ALA A 2 -0.56 20.63 -14.70
N ALA A 3 0.19 21.73 -14.55
CA ALA A 3 1.50 21.88 -15.17
C ALA A 3 2.47 20.83 -14.61
N ALA A 4 3.40 20.35 -15.43
CA ALA A 4 4.43 19.43 -14.99
C ALA A 4 5.32 20.11 -13.92
N PRO A 5 5.78 19.35 -12.89
CA PRO A 5 6.70 19.89 -11.90
C PRO A 5 7.97 20.47 -12.54
N SER A 6 8.39 21.65 -12.10
CA SER A 6 9.55 22.37 -12.62
C SER A 6 10.75 22.34 -11.67
N ASN A 7 10.57 21.86 -10.43
CA ASN A 7 11.59 21.78 -9.41
C ASN A 7 11.32 20.63 -8.44
N LEU A 8 12.31 20.29 -7.61
CA LEU A 8 12.21 19.17 -6.68
C LEU A 8 11.06 19.31 -5.66
N LYS A 9 10.78 20.54 -5.22
CA LYS A 9 9.69 20.77 -4.25
C LYS A 9 8.32 20.49 -4.87
N GLU A 10 8.12 20.88 -6.11
CA GLU A 10 6.87 20.58 -6.84
C GLU A 10 6.73 19.09 -7.14
N LEU A 11 7.84 18.42 -7.49
CA LEU A 11 7.84 16.97 -7.70
C LEU A 11 7.51 16.23 -6.39
N TYR A 12 8.14 16.60 -5.28
CA TYR A 12 7.83 16.09 -3.95
C TYR A 12 6.32 16.23 -3.62
N THR A 13 5.77 17.42 -3.87
CA THR A 13 4.36 17.69 -3.59
C THR A 13 3.43 16.82 -4.46
N ALA A 14 3.76 16.66 -5.75
CA ALA A 14 2.98 15.84 -6.67
C ALA A 14 3.01 14.35 -6.25
N ASP A 15 4.17 13.83 -5.88
CA ASP A 15 4.32 12.44 -5.46
C ASP A 15 3.65 12.18 -4.10
N MET A 16 3.69 13.15 -3.17
CA MET A 16 2.95 13.06 -1.90
C MET A 16 1.44 12.96 -2.12
N ARG A 17 0.90 13.73 -3.07
CA ARG A 17 -0.52 13.66 -3.44
C ARG A 17 -0.89 12.31 -4.06
N ASP A 18 -0.03 11.78 -4.95
CA ASP A 18 -0.23 10.45 -5.52
C ASP A 18 -0.29 9.39 -4.43
N LEU A 19 0.62 9.43 -3.45
CA LEU A 19 0.64 8.50 -2.34
C LEU A 19 -0.60 8.57 -1.44
N CYS A 20 -1.13 9.77 -1.19
CA CYS A 20 -2.40 9.90 -0.45
C CYS A 20 -3.53 9.17 -1.16
N SER A 21 -3.69 9.42 -2.45
CA SER A 21 -4.70 8.74 -3.27
C SER A 21 -4.46 7.24 -3.35
N ALA A 22 -3.20 6.83 -3.53
CA ALA A 22 -2.83 5.41 -3.56
C ALA A 22 -3.20 4.70 -2.26
N ASN A 23 -2.92 5.32 -1.11
CA ASN A 23 -3.26 4.77 0.19
C ASN A 23 -4.77 4.66 0.41
N ASP A 24 -5.55 5.66 0.01
CA ASP A 24 -7.01 5.60 0.11
C ASP A 24 -7.57 4.41 -0.69
N GLN A 25 -7.10 4.24 -1.92
CA GLN A 25 -7.51 3.11 -2.77
C GLN A 25 -7.07 1.76 -2.18
N MET A 26 -5.84 1.66 -1.69
CA MET A 26 -5.32 0.44 -1.08
C MET A 26 -6.09 0.08 0.19
N GLN A 27 -6.43 1.07 1.02
CA GLN A 27 -7.20 0.85 2.24
C GLN A 27 -8.55 0.19 1.96
N GLU A 28 -9.26 0.65 0.94
CA GLU A 28 -10.57 0.10 0.57
C GLU A 28 -10.47 -1.37 0.15
N ILE A 29 -9.52 -1.73 -0.71
CA ILE A 29 -9.39 -3.11 -1.17
C ILE A 29 -8.84 -4.03 -0.08
N VAL A 30 -7.93 -3.56 0.77
CA VAL A 30 -7.41 -4.36 1.90
C VAL A 30 -8.51 -4.60 2.93
N GLN A 31 -9.44 -3.66 3.12
CA GLN A 31 -10.65 -3.88 3.91
C GLN A 31 -11.48 -5.04 3.33
N ALA A 32 -11.71 -5.04 2.03
CA ALA A 32 -12.43 -6.14 1.36
C ALA A 32 -11.68 -7.48 1.51
N PHE A 33 -10.35 -7.48 1.44
CA PHE A 33 -9.53 -8.65 1.70
C PHE A 33 -9.72 -9.17 3.13
N SER A 34 -9.74 -8.30 4.13
CA SER A 34 -9.94 -8.69 5.53
C SER A 34 -11.28 -9.38 5.77
N GLU A 35 -12.30 -9.00 5.02
CA GLU A 35 -13.61 -9.60 5.09
C GLU A 35 -13.69 -10.97 4.38
N LYS A 36 -12.96 -11.13 3.28
CA LYS A 36 -13.04 -12.31 2.42
C LYS A 36 -11.99 -13.39 2.72
N ALA A 37 -10.89 -13.07 3.36
CA ALA A 37 -9.86 -14.03 3.73
C ALA A 37 -10.40 -15.13 4.63
N THR A 38 -9.92 -16.36 4.46
CA THR A 38 -10.35 -17.51 5.25
C THR A 38 -9.38 -17.86 6.38
N ASP A 39 -8.09 -17.63 6.19
CA ASP A 39 -7.10 -17.84 7.24
C ASP A 39 -7.21 -16.73 8.31
N PRO A 40 -7.37 -17.10 9.61
CA PRO A 40 -7.53 -16.11 10.69
C PRO A 40 -6.35 -15.15 10.85
N LYS A 41 -5.12 -15.63 10.62
CA LYS A 41 -3.92 -14.78 10.69
C LYS A 41 -3.86 -13.78 9.54
N LEU A 42 -4.29 -14.20 8.37
CA LEU A 42 -4.38 -13.34 7.20
C LEU A 42 -5.46 -12.27 7.38
N LYS A 43 -6.64 -12.65 7.91
CA LYS A 43 -7.68 -11.67 8.29
C LYS A 43 -7.14 -10.62 9.24
N GLN A 44 -6.40 -11.05 10.25
CA GLN A 44 -5.80 -10.16 11.24
C GLN A 44 -4.77 -9.22 10.60
N LEU A 45 -3.89 -9.75 9.73
CA LEU A 45 -2.92 -8.93 9.00
C LEU A 45 -3.63 -7.83 8.20
N PHE A 46 -4.62 -8.19 7.40
CA PHE A 46 -5.34 -7.21 6.58
C PHE A 46 -6.09 -6.19 7.43
N GLY A 47 -6.74 -6.60 8.51
CA GLY A 47 -7.41 -5.69 9.44
C GLY A 47 -6.45 -4.70 10.09
N GLN A 48 -5.28 -5.15 10.52
CA GLN A 48 -4.22 -4.28 11.07
C GLN A 48 -3.65 -3.35 9.99
N SER A 49 -3.51 -3.84 8.76
CA SER A 49 -3.02 -3.04 7.63
C SER A 49 -3.98 -1.91 7.26
N VAL A 50 -5.28 -2.14 7.32
CA VAL A 50 -6.29 -1.07 7.12
C VAL A 50 -6.05 0.07 8.10
N THR A 51 -5.87 -0.23 9.37
CA THR A 51 -5.57 0.76 10.41
C THR A 51 -4.24 1.47 10.17
N GLY A 52 -3.20 0.70 9.84
CA GLY A 52 -1.86 1.24 9.55
C GLY A 52 -1.85 2.16 8.32
N ILE A 53 -2.51 1.76 7.24
CA ILE A 53 -2.63 2.59 6.03
C ILE A 53 -3.37 3.90 6.35
N ALA A 54 -4.46 3.84 7.11
CA ALA A 54 -5.19 5.04 7.54
C ALA A 54 -4.31 6.00 8.35
N GLN A 55 -3.50 5.49 9.26
CA GLN A 55 -2.55 6.27 10.04
C GLN A 55 -1.47 6.91 9.16
N HIS A 56 -0.92 6.16 8.21
CA HIS A 56 0.06 6.68 7.25
C HIS A 56 -0.55 7.80 6.39
N THR A 57 -1.77 7.62 5.91
CA THR A 57 -2.48 8.64 5.11
C THR A 57 -2.75 9.91 5.93
N GLN A 58 -3.13 9.76 7.19
CA GLN A 58 -3.30 10.90 8.10
C GLN A 58 -1.99 11.66 8.29
N ALA A 59 -0.87 10.95 8.46
CA ALA A 59 0.45 11.56 8.56
C ALA A 59 0.84 12.30 7.27
N LEU A 60 0.56 11.73 6.09
CA LEU A 60 0.78 12.41 4.80
C LEU A 60 -0.02 13.71 4.71
N ARG A 61 -1.32 13.67 5.02
CA ARG A 61 -2.19 14.84 4.98
C ARG A 61 -1.74 15.95 5.91
N ALA A 62 -1.19 15.59 7.07
CA ALA A 62 -0.63 16.56 8.02
C ALA A 62 0.64 17.27 7.48
N MET A 63 1.34 16.66 6.51
CA MET A 63 2.52 17.24 5.86
C MET A 63 2.21 17.99 4.55
N MET A 64 0.95 18.04 4.14
CA MET A 64 0.52 18.58 2.85
C MET A 64 -0.43 19.76 3.02
N ASP A 65 -0.36 20.70 2.06
CA ASP A 65 -1.25 21.87 2.03
C ASP A 65 -2.61 21.55 1.36
N ALA A 66 -2.66 20.54 0.49
CA ALA A 66 -3.84 20.14 -0.24
C ALA A 66 -3.79 18.67 -0.66
N ASP A 67 -4.93 18.00 -0.65
CA ASP A 67 -5.11 16.64 -1.12
C ASP A 67 -5.04 16.53 -2.66
N SER A 68 -5.01 15.31 -3.18
CA SER A 68 -5.06 15.04 -4.60
C SER A 68 -6.48 15.23 -5.15
N ASP A 69 -6.58 15.86 -6.30
CA ASP A 69 -7.84 16.02 -7.02
C ASP A 69 -8.15 14.83 -7.96
N SER A 70 -7.20 13.90 -8.10
CA SER A 70 -7.32 12.77 -9.01
C SER A 70 -6.76 11.47 -8.40
N PRO A 71 -7.32 10.30 -8.76
CA PRO A 71 -6.83 9.03 -8.26
C PRO A 71 -5.43 8.72 -8.81
N SER A 72 -4.59 8.07 -7.99
CA SER A 72 -3.30 7.53 -8.41
C SER A 72 -3.50 6.50 -9.52
N PRO A 73 -3.02 6.73 -10.75
CA PRO A 73 -3.21 5.78 -11.85
C PRO A 73 -2.51 4.45 -11.63
N GLY A 74 -1.33 4.46 -11.02
CA GLY A 74 -0.57 3.25 -10.70
C GLY A 74 -1.31 2.35 -9.72
N MET A 75 -1.77 2.91 -8.61
CA MET A 75 -2.55 2.15 -7.63
C MET A 75 -3.91 1.73 -8.20
N GLN A 76 -4.55 2.57 -9.00
CA GLN A 76 -5.82 2.22 -9.64
C GLN A 76 -5.70 0.95 -10.49
N GLY A 77 -4.61 0.81 -11.25
CA GLY A 77 -4.34 -0.41 -12.03
C GLY A 77 -4.10 -1.63 -11.14
N LEU A 78 -3.35 -1.48 -10.06
CA LEU A 78 -3.10 -2.56 -9.10
C LEU A 78 -4.38 -2.99 -8.37
N VAL A 79 -5.21 -2.06 -7.96
CA VAL A 79 -6.51 -2.34 -7.33
C VAL A 79 -7.46 -3.04 -8.29
N GLN A 80 -7.48 -2.63 -9.55
CA GLN A 80 -8.28 -3.29 -10.58
C GLN A 80 -7.85 -4.75 -10.76
N GLU A 81 -6.55 -5.00 -10.88
CA GLU A 81 -5.99 -6.35 -10.98
C GLU A 81 -6.34 -7.19 -9.74
N ALA A 82 -6.14 -6.64 -8.56
CA ALA A 82 -6.45 -7.29 -7.30
C ALA A 82 -7.95 -7.65 -7.17
N THR A 83 -8.82 -6.75 -7.61
CA THR A 83 -10.26 -6.99 -7.62
C THR A 83 -10.63 -8.15 -8.54
N GLN A 84 -10.10 -8.17 -9.76
CA GLN A 84 -10.38 -9.23 -10.73
C GLN A 84 -9.84 -10.59 -10.28
N HIS A 85 -8.60 -10.64 -9.83
CA HIS A 85 -7.91 -11.89 -9.55
C HIS A 85 -8.21 -12.46 -8.16
N ALA A 86 -8.40 -11.62 -7.15
CA ALA A 86 -8.60 -12.09 -5.78
C ALA A 86 -10.06 -12.02 -5.29
N LEU A 87 -10.83 -11.02 -5.70
CA LEU A 87 -12.20 -10.84 -5.19
C LEU A 87 -13.27 -11.42 -6.11
N GLN A 88 -13.11 -11.29 -7.43
CA GLN A 88 -14.12 -11.69 -8.42
C GLN A 88 -13.84 -13.06 -9.05
N SER A 89 -12.68 -13.65 -8.81
CA SER A 89 -12.34 -14.96 -9.35
C SER A 89 -13.02 -16.11 -8.58
N ASP A 90 -13.25 -17.22 -9.26
CA ASP A 90 -13.81 -18.45 -8.68
C ASP A 90 -12.75 -19.35 -8.02
N LEU A 91 -11.68 -18.75 -7.51
CA LEU A 91 -10.63 -19.49 -6.83
C LEU A 91 -11.16 -20.20 -5.57
N PRO A 92 -10.72 -21.44 -5.32
CA PRO A 92 -10.92 -22.06 -4.01
C PRO A 92 -10.39 -21.17 -2.89
N PRO A 93 -10.99 -21.21 -1.68
CA PRO A 93 -10.65 -20.27 -0.60
C PRO A 93 -9.15 -20.17 -0.29
N GLN A 94 -8.45 -21.30 -0.24
CA GLN A 94 -7.01 -21.34 0.05
C GLN A 94 -6.17 -20.66 -1.05
N LEU A 95 -6.53 -20.84 -2.32
CA LEU A 95 -5.84 -20.21 -3.44
C LEU A 95 -6.18 -18.72 -3.52
N ARG A 96 -7.41 -18.36 -3.15
CA ARG A 96 -7.82 -16.96 -3.04
C ARG A 96 -7.02 -16.23 -1.95
N ASP A 97 -6.80 -16.86 -0.80
CA ASP A 97 -5.96 -16.30 0.27
C ASP A 97 -4.54 -16.02 -0.25
N LEU A 98 -3.95 -16.95 -1.01
CA LEU A 98 -2.65 -16.75 -1.65
C LEU A 98 -2.65 -15.60 -2.66
N GLU A 99 -3.70 -15.51 -3.48
CA GLU A 99 -3.81 -14.42 -4.46
C GLU A 99 -3.95 -13.06 -3.76
N MET A 100 -4.73 -12.99 -2.66
CA MET A 100 -4.83 -11.77 -1.86
C MET A 100 -3.48 -11.34 -1.28
N ILE A 101 -2.66 -12.28 -0.81
CA ILE A 101 -1.29 -11.97 -0.33
C ILE A 101 -0.45 -11.41 -1.48
N ALA A 102 -0.47 -12.04 -2.65
CA ALA A 102 0.30 -11.60 -3.82
C ALA A 102 -0.09 -10.18 -4.24
N GLN A 103 -1.38 -9.88 -4.30
CA GLN A 103 -1.87 -8.55 -4.65
C GLN A 103 -1.54 -7.51 -3.56
N TYR A 104 -1.69 -7.87 -2.29
CA TYR A 104 -1.29 -7.03 -1.16
C TYR A 104 0.19 -6.64 -1.24
N GLN A 105 1.08 -7.59 -1.55
CA GLN A 105 2.51 -7.31 -1.69
C GLN A 105 2.82 -6.39 -2.87
N ARG A 106 2.16 -6.55 -4.01
CA ARG A 106 2.32 -5.64 -5.16
C ARG A 106 1.97 -4.20 -4.79
N MET A 107 0.85 -4.00 -4.11
CA MET A 107 0.43 -2.68 -3.64
C MET A 107 1.37 -2.13 -2.55
N SER A 108 1.83 -2.98 -1.63
CA SER A 108 2.80 -2.60 -0.60
C SER A 108 4.13 -2.16 -1.21
N HIS A 109 4.62 -2.83 -2.25
CA HIS A 109 5.86 -2.45 -2.94
C HIS A 109 5.70 -1.16 -3.75
N TYR A 110 4.52 -0.88 -4.30
CA TYR A 110 4.22 0.44 -4.85
C TYR A 110 4.41 1.52 -3.78
N GLY A 111 3.86 1.29 -2.58
CA GLY A 111 4.05 2.18 -1.43
C GLY A 111 5.52 2.30 -1.02
N LEU A 112 6.26 1.20 -0.92
CA LEU A 112 7.69 1.22 -0.58
C LEU A 112 8.50 2.09 -1.53
N ALA A 113 8.29 1.94 -2.84
CA ALA A 113 8.94 2.76 -3.85
C ALA A 113 8.56 4.24 -3.69
N GLY A 114 7.27 4.53 -3.55
CA GLY A 114 6.77 5.90 -3.44
C GLY A 114 7.21 6.60 -2.15
N PHE A 115 7.02 5.98 -1.00
CA PHE A 115 7.43 6.55 0.29
C PHE A 115 8.95 6.70 0.41
N GLY A 116 9.72 5.73 -0.09
CA GLY A 116 11.18 5.83 -0.14
C GLY A 116 11.65 7.01 -1.00
N THR A 117 11.00 7.22 -2.14
CA THR A 117 11.30 8.35 -3.04
C THR A 117 11.03 9.69 -2.38
N VAL A 118 9.84 9.89 -1.81
CA VAL A 118 9.51 11.18 -1.16
C VAL A 118 10.31 11.42 0.10
N ALA A 119 10.70 10.37 0.84
CA ALA A 119 11.62 10.50 1.97
C ALA A 119 12.99 11.05 1.52
N ALA A 120 13.53 10.54 0.41
CA ALA A 120 14.78 11.02 -0.16
C ALA A 120 14.66 12.47 -0.66
N TYR A 121 13.55 12.83 -1.29
CA TYR A 121 13.30 14.20 -1.73
C TYR A 121 13.19 15.16 -0.55
N ALA A 122 12.46 14.78 0.51
CA ALA A 122 12.35 15.56 1.74
C ALA A 122 13.72 15.81 2.37
N GLU A 123 14.58 14.81 2.41
CA GLU A 123 15.94 14.92 2.92
C GLU A 123 16.78 15.90 2.07
N ALA A 124 16.74 15.77 0.75
CA ALA A 124 17.43 16.67 -0.17
C ALA A 124 16.94 18.12 -0.07
N LEU A 125 15.67 18.33 0.26
CA LEU A 125 15.07 19.64 0.49
C LEU A 125 15.33 20.21 1.89
N GLY A 126 16.06 19.49 2.74
CA GLY A 126 16.34 19.90 4.12
C GLY A 126 15.17 19.74 5.09
N MET A 127 14.12 19.04 4.69
CA MET A 127 12.90 18.78 5.47
C MET A 127 13.10 17.53 6.33
N LYS A 128 13.95 17.63 7.35
CA LYS A 128 14.43 16.48 8.14
C LYS A 128 13.31 15.78 8.93
N GLU A 129 12.38 16.55 9.46
CA GLU A 129 11.27 16.02 10.26
C GLU A 129 10.35 15.16 9.38
N GLU A 130 9.96 15.68 8.23
CA GLU A 130 9.14 14.98 7.25
C GLU A 130 9.88 13.74 6.71
N ALA A 131 11.16 13.86 6.39
CA ALA A 131 11.97 12.73 5.93
C ALA A 131 11.99 11.59 6.95
N ASN A 132 12.13 11.90 8.24
CA ASN A 132 12.12 10.89 9.30
C ASN A 132 10.77 10.21 9.45
N LYS A 133 9.67 10.96 9.37
CA LYS A 133 8.30 10.40 9.40
C LYS A 133 8.07 9.47 8.21
N LEU A 134 8.49 9.87 7.01
CA LEU A 134 8.36 9.05 5.79
C LEU A 134 9.21 7.78 5.86
N LYS A 135 10.43 7.84 6.39
CA LYS A 135 11.27 6.66 6.64
C LYS A 135 10.64 5.70 7.65
N SER A 136 9.97 6.20 8.67
CA SER A 136 9.23 5.38 9.63
C SER A 136 8.08 4.63 8.95
N ILE A 137 7.36 5.27 8.05
CA ILE A 137 6.30 4.63 7.24
C ILE A 137 6.90 3.50 6.39
N VAL A 138 8.02 3.73 5.73
CA VAL A 138 8.73 2.70 4.94
C VAL A 138 9.05 1.49 5.82
N SER A 139 9.55 1.71 7.04
CA SER A 139 9.86 0.63 7.99
C SER A 139 8.62 -0.18 8.37
N ASP A 140 7.48 0.48 8.60
CA ASP A 140 6.22 -0.21 8.91
C ASP A 140 5.74 -1.08 7.76
N ILE A 141 5.84 -0.59 6.52
CA ILE A 141 5.45 -1.34 5.32
C ILE A 141 6.34 -2.57 5.15
N TYR A 142 7.65 -2.45 5.34
CA TYR A 142 8.56 -3.59 5.28
C TYR A 142 8.21 -4.69 6.27
N LYS A 143 7.87 -4.34 7.51
CA LYS A 143 7.48 -5.31 8.53
C LYS A 143 6.23 -6.08 8.14
N ALA A 144 5.23 -5.39 7.61
CA ALA A 144 3.99 -6.01 7.14
C ALA A 144 4.25 -6.91 5.92
N ASP A 145 5.11 -6.50 4.99
CA ASP A 145 5.50 -7.28 3.82
C ASP A 145 6.22 -8.57 4.22
N GLU A 146 7.20 -8.50 5.11
CA GLU A 146 7.91 -9.69 5.63
C GLU A 146 6.96 -10.66 6.31
N TYR A 147 6.02 -10.16 7.13
CA TYR A 147 5.03 -11.01 7.78
C TYR A 147 4.09 -11.66 6.76
N SER A 148 3.65 -10.92 5.75
CA SER A 148 2.82 -11.46 4.68
C SER A 148 3.54 -12.57 3.89
N SER A 149 4.85 -12.44 3.66
CA SER A 149 5.68 -13.49 3.04
C SER A 149 5.71 -14.76 3.89
N SER A 150 5.81 -14.66 5.21
CA SER A 150 5.79 -15.81 6.10
C SER A 150 4.44 -16.53 6.09
N LEU A 151 3.33 -15.78 6.01
CA LEU A 151 1.99 -16.35 5.86
C LEU A 151 1.81 -17.04 4.50
N ALA A 152 2.35 -16.44 3.44
CA ALA A 152 2.32 -17.03 2.10
C ALA A 152 3.05 -18.38 2.06
N GLU A 153 4.21 -18.47 2.67
CA GLU A 153 5.00 -19.72 2.74
C GLU A 153 4.19 -20.86 3.40
N SER A 154 3.54 -20.58 4.51
CA SER A 154 2.70 -21.54 5.22
C SER A 154 1.48 -21.96 4.36
N ALA A 155 0.82 -21.01 3.72
CA ALA A 155 -0.33 -21.27 2.86
C ALA A 155 0.05 -22.05 1.60
N GLN A 156 1.21 -21.76 1.01
CA GLN A 156 1.74 -22.50 -0.16
C GLN A 156 1.99 -23.98 0.18
N LYS A 157 2.61 -24.25 1.31
CA LYS A 157 2.85 -25.63 1.79
C LYS A 157 1.53 -26.38 1.98
N ALA A 158 0.53 -25.75 2.56
CA ALA A 158 -0.79 -26.34 2.74
C ALA A 158 -1.49 -26.60 1.39
N ALA A 159 -1.39 -25.67 0.44
CA ALA A 159 -2.03 -25.79 -0.88
C ALA A 159 -1.42 -26.93 -1.74
N VAL A 160 -0.13 -27.20 -1.60
CA VAL A 160 0.54 -28.32 -2.30
C VAL A 160 0.12 -29.69 -1.74
N GLN A 161 -0.18 -29.76 -0.46
CA GLN A 161 -0.60 -31.01 0.22
C GLN A 161 -2.09 -31.33 0.02
N GLY A 162 -2.86 -30.35 -0.35
CA GLY A 162 -4.29 -30.48 -0.65
C GLY A 162 -4.52 -30.84 -2.09
#